data_ba7b4aff2b1e7a8fc258657aee5b5582
#
_entry.id   ba7b4aff2b1e7a8fc258657aee5b5582
#
_cell.length_a   1.000
_cell.length_b   1.000
_cell.length_c   1.000
_cell.angle_alpha   90.00
_cell.angle_beta   90.00
_cell.angle_gamma   90.00
#
_symmetry.space_group_name_H-M   'P 1'
#
loop_
_entity.id
_entity.type
_entity.pdbx_description
1 polymer ?
#
loop_
_entity_poly.entity_id
_entity_poly.type
_entity_poly.pdbx_seq_one_letter_code
_entity_poly.pdbx_strand_id
1 'polypeptide(L)'
;MLGIRYTGLLIAPARPQHTRESSKEPMTREPIYSSSEDPKDDDPKLRPLRLEDMVGQRDVIERLMIAIEASKQRNDVLGHILFDGPPGLGKTTFATCIPAELGVSVEFLSGPTLKAPKDLVPSLTNLAERQVLFIDEIHRIPKAVEEYMYTAMEDFRIDLILGEGINARTHNFKLKPFTLIGATTRAGMLTGPLRDRFQIREHLDFYSLDDLTEIIVRNAKKLAIEITDEAATEIAVRSRSTPRIANNRLRWVRDFAQSRAQGKITIEVANDALEMAQIDSLGLDRQDRRYLDTLIRVCLGGPTGINTIAATMNTVTDTLEDEVEPFLLRSELILRTPRGRVATPKAFEHMNFEPPVSGDGQIGLFDNH
;
A
#
# COMPACT_ATOMS: atom_id res chain seq x y z
N MET A 1 -77.31 -44.65 -12.97
CA MET A 1 -77.09 -43.93 -11.68
C MET A 1 -75.75 -43.34 -11.72
N LEU A 2 -75.63 -42.07 -11.35
CA LEU A 2 -74.44 -41.26 -11.28
C LEU A 2 -73.95 -40.67 -12.59
N GLY A 3 -74.39 -39.45 -12.80
CA GLY A 3 -73.98 -38.57 -13.89
C GLY A 3 -72.69 -37.86 -13.59
N ILE A 4 -71.86 -37.72 -14.62
CA ILE A 4 -70.70 -36.87 -14.62
C ILE A 4 -70.95 -35.70 -15.54
N ARG A 5 -70.98 -34.49 -15.04
CA ARG A 5 -71.11 -33.23 -15.79
C ARG A 5 -69.73 -32.84 -16.28
N TYR A 6 -69.59 -32.63 -17.60
CA TYR A 6 -68.45 -31.92 -18.17
C TYR A 6 -68.74 -30.43 -18.17
N THR A 7 -67.85 -29.65 -17.52
CA THR A 7 -67.82 -28.19 -17.62
C THR A 7 -66.77 -27.80 -18.65
N GLY A 8 -67.20 -27.16 -19.71
CA GLY A 8 -66.34 -26.69 -20.80
C GLY A 8 -65.47 -25.52 -20.34
N LEU A 9 -64.19 -25.54 -20.74
CA LEU A 9 -63.22 -24.46 -20.53
C LEU A 9 -63.15 -23.64 -21.85
N LEU A 10 -63.55 -22.38 -21.78
CA LEU A 10 -63.41 -21.41 -22.87
C LEU A 10 -61.97 -21.00 -23.04
N ILE A 11 -61.43 -21.21 -24.24
CA ILE A 11 -60.08 -20.77 -24.64
C ILE A 11 -60.21 -19.33 -25.16
N ALA A 12 -59.54 -18.38 -24.46
CA ALA A 12 -59.38 -17.00 -24.91
C ALA A 12 -58.22 -16.84 -25.90
N PRO A 13 -58.27 -15.93 -26.89
CA PRO A 13 -57.24 -15.78 -27.91
C PRO A 13 -55.97 -15.10 -27.39
N ALA A 14 -54.83 -15.59 -27.86
CA ALA A 14 -53.50 -15.10 -27.53
C ALA A 14 -53.25 -13.65 -28.05
N ARG A 15 -52.71 -12.80 -27.22
CA ARG A 15 -52.18 -11.47 -27.57
C ARG A 15 -50.79 -11.60 -28.21
N PRO A 16 -50.42 -10.74 -29.20
CA PRO A 16 -49.11 -10.78 -29.83
C PRO A 16 -48.02 -10.32 -28.84
N GLN A 17 -46.91 -11.08 -28.79
CA GLN A 17 -45.72 -10.76 -28.04
C GLN A 17 -44.95 -9.66 -28.76
N HIS A 18 -44.80 -8.50 -28.12
CA HIS A 18 -43.82 -7.50 -28.49
C HIS A 18 -42.43 -8.03 -28.16
N THR A 19 -41.60 -8.29 -29.15
CA THR A 19 -40.18 -8.51 -29.05
C THR A 19 -39.50 -7.22 -28.56
N ARG A 20 -39.10 -7.19 -27.28
CA ARG A 20 -38.12 -6.21 -26.79
C ARG A 20 -36.74 -6.71 -27.16
N GLU A 21 -36.10 -6.05 -28.11
CA GLU A 21 -34.64 -6.09 -28.25
C GLU A 21 -34.00 -5.54 -26.99
N SER A 22 -33.40 -6.42 -26.19
CA SER A 22 -32.55 -6.03 -25.07
C SER A 22 -31.18 -5.71 -25.65
N SER A 23 -30.86 -4.42 -25.75
CA SER A 23 -29.50 -3.91 -25.85
C SER A 23 -28.72 -4.39 -24.62
N LYS A 24 -27.86 -5.39 -24.82
CA LYS A 24 -26.87 -5.80 -23.84
C LYS A 24 -25.80 -4.71 -23.77
N GLU A 25 -25.89 -3.81 -22.78
CA GLU A 25 -24.74 -3.06 -22.34
C GLU A 25 -23.67 -4.03 -21.80
N PRO A 26 -22.39 -3.81 -22.12
CA PRO A 26 -21.33 -4.65 -21.56
C PRO A 26 -21.28 -4.42 -20.04
N MET A 27 -21.55 -5.49 -19.28
CA MET A 27 -21.33 -5.49 -17.84
C MET A 27 -19.84 -5.23 -17.57
N THR A 28 -19.52 -4.02 -17.19
CA THR A 28 -18.24 -3.67 -16.61
C THR A 28 -18.12 -4.46 -15.30
N ARG A 29 -17.26 -5.47 -15.28
CA ARG A 29 -16.93 -6.19 -14.05
C ARG A 29 -16.19 -5.21 -13.16
N GLU A 30 -16.76 -4.88 -12.01
CA GLU A 30 -16.05 -4.18 -10.96
C GLU A 30 -14.81 -5.00 -10.55
N PRO A 31 -13.65 -4.37 -10.38
CA PRO A 31 -12.45 -5.08 -9.96
C PRO A 31 -12.67 -5.65 -8.55
N ILE A 32 -12.49 -6.96 -8.42
CA ILE A 32 -12.52 -7.64 -7.12
C ILE A 32 -11.23 -7.26 -6.39
N TYR A 33 -11.32 -6.29 -5.49
CA TYR A 33 -10.26 -5.95 -4.56
C TYR A 33 -10.12 -7.07 -3.51
N SER A 34 -9.15 -7.95 -3.70
CA SER A 34 -8.71 -8.88 -2.66
C SER A 34 -7.34 -8.43 -2.13
N SER A 35 -7.30 -7.32 -1.40
CA SER A 35 -6.15 -7.00 -0.58
C SER A 35 -6.46 -7.36 0.87
N SER A 36 -5.52 -8.01 1.53
CA SER A 36 -5.55 -8.34 2.95
C SER A 36 -5.32 -7.12 3.86
N GLU A 37 -5.38 -5.91 3.32
CA GLU A 37 -5.41 -4.65 4.05
C GLU A 37 -6.87 -4.29 4.32
N ASP A 38 -7.15 -3.85 5.55
CA ASP A 38 -8.49 -3.49 5.99
C ASP A 38 -9.11 -2.50 4.99
N PRO A 39 -10.23 -2.82 4.28
CA PRO A 39 -10.79 -1.97 3.21
C PRO A 39 -11.22 -0.58 3.69
N LYS A 40 -11.18 -0.33 5.00
CA LYS A 40 -11.55 0.95 5.63
C LYS A 40 -10.42 1.98 5.64
N ASP A 41 -9.16 1.56 5.45
CA ASP A 41 -8.03 2.48 5.61
C ASP A 41 -7.70 3.31 4.36
N ASP A 42 -8.22 2.94 3.18
CA ASP A 42 -7.89 3.61 1.94
C ASP A 42 -9.16 3.95 1.14
N ASP A 43 -9.65 5.19 1.32
CA ASP A 43 -10.81 5.68 0.56
C ASP A 43 -10.39 5.94 -0.90
N PRO A 44 -10.92 5.18 -1.89
CA PRO A 44 -10.58 5.36 -3.30
C PRO A 44 -10.84 6.79 -3.80
N LYS A 45 -11.75 7.53 -3.18
CA LYS A 45 -12.07 8.92 -3.54
C LYS A 45 -10.94 9.89 -3.23
N LEU A 46 -10.07 9.58 -2.28
CA LEU A 46 -8.95 10.44 -1.91
C LEU A 46 -7.73 10.20 -2.80
N ARG A 47 -7.63 9.04 -3.46
CA ARG A 47 -6.51 8.73 -4.34
C ARG A 47 -6.53 9.63 -5.59
N PRO A 48 -5.36 10.12 -6.04
CA PRO A 48 -5.23 10.73 -7.35
C PRO A 48 -5.50 9.69 -8.45
N LEU A 49 -6.08 10.12 -9.55
CA LEU A 49 -6.38 9.27 -10.71
C LEU A 49 -5.29 9.36 -11.78
N ARG A 50 -4.49 10.43 -11.78
CA ARG A 50 -3.42 10.69 -12.74
C ARG A 50 -2.12 11.03 -12.02
N LEU A 51 -0.99 10.85 -12.70
CA LEU A 51 0.32 11.23 -12.17
C LEU A 51 0.44 12.74 -11.94
N GLU A 52 -0.18 13.56 -12.78
CA GLU A 52 -0.21 15.04 -12.64
C GLU A 52 -0.96 15.51 -11.39
N ASP A 53 -1.90 14.71 -10.87
CA ASP A 53 -2.65 15.01 -9.66
C ASP A 53 -1.91 14.63 -8.38
N MET A 54 -0.82 13.89 -8.50
CA MET A 54 -0.03 13.47 -7.34
C MET A 54 0.74 14.65 -6.74
N VAL A 55 0.81 14.67 -5.42
CA VAL A 55 1.61 15.63 -4.66
C VAL A 55 2.87 14.93 -4.17
N GLY A 56 4.01 15.60 -4.20
CA GLY A 56 5.29 15.02 -3.79
C GLY A 56 5.86 14.04 -4.82
N GLN A 57 6.96 13.36 -4.50
CA GLN A 57 7.63 12.38 -5.36
C GLN A 57 7.95 12.90 -6.79
N ARG A 58 8.23 14.21 -6.92
CA ARG A 58 8.30 14.93 -8.21
C ARG A 58 9.28 14.27 -9.18
N ASP A 59 10.48 13.91 -8.70
CA ASP A 59 11.52 13.30 -9.54
C ASP A 59 11.10 11.91 -10.05
N VAL A 60 10.40 11.14 -9.24
CA VAL A 60 9.84 9.83 -9.62
C VAL A 60 8.79 10.01 -10.70
N ILE A 61 7.88 10.97 -10.52
CA ILE A 61 6.82 11.29 -11.48
C ILE A 61 7.41 11.71 -12.81
N GLU A 62 8.42 12.60 -12.80
CA GLU A 62 9.08 13.08 -14.01
C GLU A 62 9.73 11.93 -14.80
N ARG A 63 10.51 11.06 -14.13
CA ARG A 63 11.13 9.89 -14.76
C ARG A 63 10.09 8.93 -15.36
N LEU A 64 8.99 8.68 -14.63
CA LEU A 64 7.92 7.82 -15.10
C LEU A 64 7.19 8.43 -16.31
N MET A 65 6.92 9.74 -16.31
CA MET A 65 6.29 10.42 -17.43
C MET A 65 7.15 10.33 -18.70
N ILE A 66 8.45 10.52 -18.59
CA ILE A 66 9.40 10.33 -19.71
C ILE A 66 9.32 8.90 -20.25
N ALA A 67 9.36 7.89 -19.37
CA ALA A 67 9.31 6.48 -19.78
C ALA A 67 7.96 6.11 -20.45
N ILE A 68 6.84 6.59 -19.89
CA ILE A 68 5.49 6.38 -20.42
C ILE A 68 5.36 7.04 -21.81
N GLU A 69 5.79 8.28 -21.93
CA GLU A 69 5.71 9.02 -23.19
C GLU A 69 6.56 8.36 -24.28
N ALA A 70 7.78 7.98 -23.95
CA ALA A 70 8.67 7.26 -24.86
C ALA A 70 8.09 5.90 -25.31
N SER A 71 7.45 5.14 -24.40
CA SER A 71 6.80 3.87 -24.74
C SER A 71 5.62 4.07 -25.69
N LYS A 72 4.81 5.11 -25.44
CA LYS A 72 3.69 5.50 -26.33
C LYS A 72 4.17 5.90 -27.73
N GLN A 73 5.22 6.71 -27.82
CA GLN A 73 5.78 7.13 -29.13
C GLN A 73 6.34 5.97 -29.94
N ARG A 74 6.99 5.00 -29.30
CA ARG A 74 7.49 3.79 -29.97
C ARG A 74 6.41 2.76 -30.23
N ASN A 75 5.22 2.94 -29.67
CA ASN A 75 4.14 1.97 -29.67
C ASN A 75 4.57 0.62 -29.05
N ASP A 76 5.36 0.67 -28.01
CA ASP A 76 5.97 -0.45 -27.32
C ASP A 76 5.41 -0.64 -25.90
N VAL A 77 5.72 -1.78 -25.27
CA VAL A 77 5.35 -2.05 -23.88
C VAL A 77 6.25 -1.24 -22.95
N LEU A 78 5.66 -0.63 -21.92
CA LEU A 78 6.45 0.03 -20.88
C LEU A 78 7.30 -1.01 -20.14
N GLY A 79 8.55 -0.68 -19.83
CA GLY A 79 9.43 -1.55 -19.06
C GLY A 79 8.85 -1.89 -17.68
N HIS A 80 9.24 -3.04 -17.13
CA HIS A 80 8.80 -3.46 -15.80
C HIS A 80 9.30 -2.51 -14.73
N ILE A 81 8.44 -2.19 -13.74
CA ILE A 81 8.69 -1.18 -12.71
C ILE A 81 8.68 -1.83 -11.33
N LEU A 82 9.67 -1.51 -10.52
CA LEU A 82 9.71 -1.85 -9.11
C LEU A 82 9.63 -0.59 -8.27
N PHE A 83 8.62 -0.51 -7.42
CA PHE A 83 8.54 0.50 -6.37
C PHE A 83 8.98 -0.10 -5.04
N ASP A 84 9.95 0.54 -4.40
CA ASP A 84 10.34 0.22 -3.04
C ASP A 84 10.20 1.43 -2.11
N GLY A 85 10.19 1.16 -0.82
CA GLY A 85 10.08 2.19 0.21
C GLY A 85 9.08 1.82 1.31
N PRO A 86 9.05 2.61 2.39
CA PRO A 86 8.15 2.39 3.53
C PRO A 86 6.68 2.26 3.14
N PRO A 87 5.83 1.66 3.99
CA PRO A 87 4.40 1.54 3.71
C PRO A 87 3.71 2.91 3.70
N GLY A 88 2.62 3.02 2.93
CA GLY A 88 1.76 4.22 2.91
C GLY A 88 2.28 5.41 2.11
N LEU A 89 3.38 5.27 1.34
CA LEU A 89 3.98 6.34 0.52
C LEU A 89 3.41 6.46 -0.90
N GLY A 90 2.43 5.63 -1.27
CA GLY A 90 1.75 5.75 -2.56
C GLY A 90 2.14 4.72 -3.63
N LYS A 91 2.84 3.61 -3.30
CA LYS A 91 3.18 2.55 -4.26
C LYS A 91 1.97 2.05 -5.05
N THR A 92 0.88 1.73 -4.35
CA THR A 92 -0.38 1.30 -4.96
C THR A 92 -1.06 2.43 -5.77
N THR A 93 -0.87 3.70 -5.37
CA THR A 93 -1.36 4.86 -6.12
C THR A 93 -0.66 4.96 -7.47
N PHE A 94 0.67 4.83 -7.52
CA PHE A 94 1.38 4.76 -8.80
C PHE A 94 0.88 3.61 -9.67
N ALA A 95 0.60 2.44 -9.07
CA ALA A 95 0.07 1.28 -9.78
C ALA A 95 -1.34 1.50 -10.37
N THR A 96 -2.10 2.49 -9.91
CA THR A 96 -3.38 2.91 -10.50
C THR A 96 -3.21 4.04 -11.51
N CYS A 97 -2.33 5.01 -11.25
CA CYS A 97 -2.12 6.15 -12.13
C CYS A 97 -1.40 5.76 -13.44
N ILE A 98 -0.37 4.91 -13.39
CA ILE A 98 0.40 4.50 -14.59
C ILE A 98 -0.48 3.82 -15.64
N PRO A 99 -1.32 2.82 -15.33
CA PRO A 99 -2.26 2.25 -16.31
C PRO A 99 -3.22 3.28 -16.88
N ALA A 100 -3.71 4.22 -16.05
CA ALA A 100 -4.59 5.30 -16.52
C ALA A 100 -3.87 6.21 -17.53
N GLU A 101 -2.59 6.54 -17.29
CA GLU A 101 -1.77 7.29 -18.26
C GLU A 101 -1.52 6.50 -19.54
N LEU A 102 -1.32 5.19 -19.45
CA LEU A 102 -1.13 4.31 -20.63
C LEU A 102 -2.44 4.05 -21.39
N GLY A 103 -3.60 4.31 -20.78
CA GLY A 103 -4.91 3.99 -21.35
C GLY A 103 -5.22 2.48 -21.36
N VAL A 104 -4.67 1.74 -20.39
CA VAL A 104 -4.84 0.28 -20.26
C VAL A 104 -5.42 -0.09 -18.90
N SER A 105 -5.94 -1.32 -18.79
CA SER A 105 -6.40 -1.86 -17.51
C SER A 105 -5.25 -2.39 -16.65
N VAL A 106 -5.49 -2.55 -15.37
CA VAL A 106 -4.57 -3.16 -14.41
C VAL A 106 -5.22 -4.39 -13.76
N GLU A 107 -4.42 -5.43 -13.59
CA GLU A 107 -4.74 -6.63 -12.79
C GLU A 107 -3.97 -6.51 -11.47
N PHE A 108 -4.66 -6.67 -10.34
CA PHE A 108 -4.06 -6.56 -9.00
C PHE A 108 -3.86 -7.92 -8.37
N LEU A 109 -2.64 -8.22 -7.93
CA LEU A 109 -2.30 -9.40 -7.14
C LEU A 109 -1.57 -8.98 -5.86
N SER A 110 -1.61 -9.87 -4.88
CA SER A 110 -0.84 -9.73 -3.63
C SER A 110 0.16 -10.88 -3.51
N GLY A 111 1.42 -10.58 -3.24
CA GLY A 111 2.48 -11.59 -3.08
C GLY A 111 2.12 -12.72 -2.11
N PRO A 112 1.58 -12.44 -0.90
CA PRO A 112 1.14 -13.46 0.04
C PRO A 112 0.08 -14.44 -0.48
N THR A 113 -0.71 -14.08 -1.49
CA THR A 113 -1.74 -14.97 -2.07
C THR A 113 -1.19 -15.94 -3.10
N LEU A 114 -0.01 -15.64 -3.66
CA LEU A 114 0.67 -16.44 -4.67
C LEU A 114 1.52 -17.54 -3.99
N LYS A 115 0.95 -18.69 -3.71
CA LYS A 115 1.62 -19.79 -3.01
C LYS A 115 2.34 -20.76 -3.94
N ALA A 116 1.88 -20.87 -5.18
CA ALA A 116 2.43 -21.77 -6.18
C ALA A 116 2.29 -21.16 -7.59
N PRO A 117 3.10 -21.60 -8.58
CA PRO A 117 3.01 -21.11 -9.97
C PRO A 117 1.60 -21.14 -10.56
N LYS A 118 0.81 -22.16 -10.23
CA LYS A 118 -0.59 -22.28 -10.68
C LYS A 118 -1.49 -21.10 -10.28
N ASP A 119 -1.14 -20.37 -9.21
CA ASP A 119 -1.93 -19.23 -8.73
C ASP A 119 -1.66 -17.99 -9.59
N LEU A 120 -0.49 -17.90 -10.23
CA LEU A 120 -0.09 -16.81 -11.12
C LEU A 120 -0.53 -17.01 -12.59
N VAL A 121 -0.55 -18.28 -13.05
CA VAL A 121 -0.83 -18.62 -14.45
C VAL A 121 -2.13 -18.03 -15.00
N PRO A 122 -3.28 -18.10 -14.28
CA PRO A 122 -4.54 -17.52 -14.78
C PRO A 122 -4.44 -16.01 -15.03
N SER A 123 -3.81 -15.27 -14.11
CA SER A 123 -3.63 -13.83 -14.28
C SER A 123 -2.76 -13.52 -15.49
N LEU A 124 -1.62 -14.20 -15.66
CA LEU A 124 -0.73 -14.00 -16.81
C LEU A 124 -1.38 -14.34 -18.16
N THR A 125 -2.13 -15.44 -18.22
CA THR A 125 -2.76 -15.90 -19.48
C THR A 125 -3.95 -15.06 -19.92
N ASN A 126 -4.62 -14.41 -18.99
CA ASN A 126 -5.78 -13.56 -19.23
C ASN A 126 -5.42 -12.09 -19.54
N LEU A 127 -4.15 -11.69 -19.37
CA LEU A 127 -3.74 -10.32 -19.65
C LEU A 127 -4.04 -9.93 -21.10
N ALA A 128 -4.56 -8.73 -21.28
CA ALA A 128 -4.65 -8.09 -22.58
C ALA A 128 -3.25 -7.58 -23.01
N GLU A 129 -3.13 -7.24 -24.30
CA GLU A 129 -1.88 -6.65 -24.80
C GLU A 129 -1.61 -5.32 -24.12
N ARG A 130 -0.37 -5.12 -23.63
CA ARG A 130 0.10 -3.94 -22.90
C ARG A 130 -0.59 -3.70 -21.55
N GLN A 131 -1.41 -4.61 -21.08
CA GLN A 131 -2.03 -4.51 -19.78
C GLN A 131 -0.97 -4.48 -18.68
N VAL A 132 -1.30 -3.84 -17.57
CA VAL A 132 -0.45 -3.80 -16.37
C VAL A 132 -0.85 -4.94 -15.43
N LEU A 133 0.13 -5.68 -14.95
CA LEU A 133 0.01 -6.58 -13.81
C LEU A 133 0.69 -5.93 -12.61
N PHE A 134 -0.05 -5.70 -11.54
CA PHE A 134 0.49 -5.18 -10.30
C PHE A 134 0.57 -6.28 -9.25
N ILE A 135 1.74 -6.42 -8.61
CA ILE A 135 1.94 -7.35 -7.48
C ILE A 135 2.40 -6.54 -6.27
N ASP A 136 1.51 -6.44 -5.28
CA ASP A 136 1.86 -5.85 -3.99
C ASP A 136 2.61 -6.84 -3.11
N GLU A 137 3.48 -6.35 -2.21
CA GLU A 137 4.32 -7.17 -1.33
C GLU A 137 5.08 -8.26 -2.11
N ILE A 138 5.64 -7.90 -3.29
CA ILE A 138 6.27 -8.86 -4.22
C ILE A 138 7.42 -9.66 -3.57
N HIS A 139 8.06 -9.14 -2.50
CA HIS A 139 9.09 -9.84 -1.73
C HIS A 139 8.56 -11.08 -0.98
N ARG A 140 7.23 -11.25 -0.87
CA ARG A 140 6.59 -12.38 -0.18
C ARG A 140 6.22 -13.53 -1.11
N ILE A 141 6.51 -13.42 -2.41
CA ILE A 141 6.27 -14.52 -3.34
C ILE A 141 7.27 -15.67 -3.08
N PRO A 142 6.83 -16.94 -3.12
CA PRO A 142 7.73 -18.07 -3.00
C PRO A 142 8.68 -18.15 -4.19
N LYS A 143 9.89 -18.68 -3.96
CA LYS A 143 10.93 -18.82 -5.00
C LYS A 143 10.44 -19.56 -6.26
N ALA A 144 9.61 -20.58 -6.11
CA ALA A 144 9.05 -21.33 -7.24
C ALA A 144 8.14 -20.45 -8.13
N VAL A 145 7.40 -19.48 -7.55
CA VAL A 145 6.59 -18.51 -8.30
C VAL A 145 7.49 -17.48 -8.95
N GLU A 146 8.53 -17.03 -8.25
CA GLU A 146 9.50 -16.08 -8.75
C GLU A 146 10.22 -16.61 -10.02
N GLU A 147 10.62 -17.88 -10.02
CA GLU A 147 11.27 -18.51 -11.17
C GLU A 147 10.36 -18.54 -12.42
N TYR A 148 9.04 -18.70 -12.23
CA TYR A 148 8.07 -18.58 -13.33
C TYR A 148 7.97 -17.16 -13.87
N MET A 149 8.13 -16.16 -13.02
CA MET A 149 8.10 -14.76 -13.45
C MET A 149 9.30 -14.39 -14.33
N TYR A 150 10.44 -15.04 -14.20
CA TYR A 150 11.61 -14.68 -15.01
C TYR A 150 11.34 -14.81 -16.51
N THR A 151 10.82 -15.95 -16.96
CA THR A 151 10.50 -16.17 -18.38
C THR A 151 9.29 -15.37 -18.83
N ALA A 152 8.33 -15.14 -17.92
CA ALA A 152 7.17 -14.30 -18.22
C ALA A 152 7.58 -12.83 -18.45
N MET A 153 8.55 -12.29 -17.72
CA MET A 153 9.02 -10.93 -17.84
C MET A 153 9.96 -10.72 -19.03
N GLU A 154 10.87 -11.67 -19.30
CA GLU A 154 11.88 -11.53 -20.35
C GLU A 154 11.35 -11.89 -21.74
N ASP A 155 10.70 -13.05 -21.83
CA ASP A 155 10.33 -13.68 -23.10
C ASP A 155 8.82 -13.65 -23.39
N PHE A 156 8.01 -13.11 -22.48
CA PHE A 156 6.55 -13.17 -22.54
C PHE A 156 6.03 -14.58 -22.81
N ARG A 157 6.55 -15.55 -22.06
CA ARG A 157 6.15 -16.96 -22.13
C ARG A 157 6.18 -17.61 -20.76
N ILE A 158 5.40 -18.66 -20.61
CA ILE A 158 5.45 -19.54 -19.46
C ILE A 158 5.53 -20.99 -19.91
N ASP A 159 6.26 -21.80 -19.16
CA ASP A 159 6.39 -23.23 -19.43
C ASP A 159 5.48 -23.99 -18.46
N LEU A 160 4.40 -24.59 -19.03
CA LEU A 160 3.45 -25.38 -18.26
C LEU A 160 3.79 -26.86 -18.38
N ILE A 161 3.99 -27.52 -17.25
CA ILE A 161 4.15 -28.97 -17.19
C ILE A 161 2.77 -29.60 -17.07
N LEU A 162 2.32 -30.28 -18.11
CA LEU A 162 1.04 -31.01 -18.14
C LEU A 162 1.29 -32.51 -18.04
N GLY A 163 0.56 -33.17 -17.14
CA GLY A 163 0.71 -34.60 -16.86
C GLY A 163 1.64 -34.89 -15.67
N GLU A 164 1.72 -36.16 -15.30
CA GLU A 164 2.52 -36.62 -14.16
C GLU A 164 3.51 -37.71 -14.61
N GLY A 165 4.65 -37.80 -13.92
CA GLY A 165 5.69 -38.82 -14.12
C GLY A 165 6.29 -38.76 -15.55
N ILE A 166 6.50 -39.94 -16.16
CA ILE A 166 7.13 -40.08 -17.47
C ILE A 166 6.30 -39.52 -18.64
N ASN A 167 5.03 -39.26 -18.41
CA ASN A 167 4.12 -38.68 -19.41
C ASN A 167 4.02 -37.14 -19.29
N ALA A 168 4.76 -36.50 -18.38
CA ALA A 168 4.79 -35.07 -18.24
C ALA A 168 5.36 -34.43 -19.52
N ARG A 169 4.63 -33.45 -20.09
CA ARG A 169 5.07 -32.70 -21.27
C ARG A 169 5.09 -31.22 -20.91
N THR A 170 6.16 -30.55 -21.30
CA THR A 170 6.27 -29.11 -21.18
C THR A 170 5.59 -28.46 -22.38
N HIS A 171 4.61 -27.61 -22.12
CA HIS A 171 3.97 -26.78 -23.10
C HIS A 171 4.38 -25.32 -22.89
N ASN A 172 5.00 -24.73 -23.92
CA ASN A 172 5.28 -23.31 -23.93
C ASN A 172 4.01 -22.54 -24.25
N PHE A 173 3.57 -21.70 -23.33
CA PHE A 173 2.44 -20.80 -23.55
C PHE A 173 2.96 -19.37 -23.75
N LYS A 174 2.63 -18.79 -24.92
CA LYS A 174 3.03 -17.44 -25.29
C LYS A 174 2.08 -16.44 -24.63
N LEU A 175 2.61 -15.49 -23.88
CA LEU A 175 1.87 -14.41 -23.26
C LEU A 175 1.80 -13.22 -24.21
N LYS A 176 0.76 -12.40 -24.04
CA LYS A 176 0.75 -11.07 -24.66
C LYS A 176 1.73 -10.19 -23.90
N PRO A 177 2.47 -9.31 -24.59
CA PRO A 177 3.36 -8.35 -23.92
C PRO A 177 2.61 -7.52 -22.88
N PHE A 178 3.17 -7.42 -21.68
CA PHE A 178 2.57 -6.74 -20.54
C PHE A 178 3.63 -6.00 -19.70
N THR A 179 3.22 -5.06 -18.88
CA THR A 179 4.07 -4.40 -17.90
C THR A 179 3.81 -4.97 -16.52
N LEU A 180 4.87 -5.47 -15.85
CA LEU A 180 4.80 -5.82 -14.44
C LEU A 180 5.17 -4.59 -13.60
N ILE A 181 4.33 -4.25 -12.63
CA ILE A 181 4.65 -3.30 -11.56
C ILE A 181 4.72 -4.08 -10.25
N GLY A 182 5.89 -4.15 -9.64
CA GLY A 182 6.10 -4.72 -8.31
C GLY A 182 6.16 -3.64 -7.24
N ALA A 183 5.54 -3.88 -6.10
CA ALA A 183 5.69 -3.03 -4.92
C ALA A 183 6.27 -3.84 -3.75
N THR A 184 7.16 -3.22 -2.99
CA THR A 184 7.79 -3.86 -1.83
C THR A 184 8.14 -2.85 -0.75
N THR A 185 8.05 -3.26 0.51
CA THR A 185 8.62 -2.54 1.65
C THR A 185 10.03 -3.02 2.00
N ARG A 186 10.45 -4.16 1.45
CA ARG A 186 11.70 -4.87 1.80
C ARG A 186 12.46 -5.27 0.53
N ALA A 187 12.97 -4.28 -0.22
CA ALA A 187 13.70 -4.52 -1.49
C ALA A 187 14.90 -5.47 -1.33
N GLY A 188 15.53 -5.48 -0.16
CA GLY A 188 16.64 -6.38 0.15
C GLY A 188 16.27 -7.87 0.23
N MET A 189 14.98 -8.21 0.33
CA MET A 189 14.50 -9.59 0.34
C MET A 189 14.27 -10.16 -1.07
N LEU A 190 14.23 -9.29 -2.10
CA LEU A 190 14.12 -9.73 -3.49
C LEU A 190 15.42 -10.38 -3.93
N THR A 191 15.31 -11.48 -4.67
CA THR A 191 16.50 -12.10 -5.27
C THR A 191 17.11 -11.17 -6.32
N GLY A 192 18.43 -11.27 -6.52
CA GLY A 192 19.13 -10.53 -7.57
C GLY A 192 18.48 -10.71 -8.94
N PRO A 193 18.26 -11.97 -9.39
CA PRO A 193 17.64 -12.24 -10.69
C PRO A 193 16.28 -11.61 -10.91
N LEU A 194 15.38 -11.58 -9.91
CA LEU A 194 14.10 -10.90 -10.06
C LEU A 194 14.28 -9.39 -10.14
N ARG A 195 15.09 -8.84 -9.24
CA ARG A 195 15.33 -7.41 -9.20
C ARG A 195 15.94 -6.86 -10.49
N ASP A 196 16.81 -7.64 -11.15
CA ASP A 196 17.50 -7.22 -12.38
C ASP A 196 16.57 -7.21 -13.61
N ARG A 197 15.41 -7.82 -13.52
CA ARG A 197 14.38 -7.79 -14.57
C ARG A 197 13.49 -6.55 -14.55
N PHE A 198 13.57 -5.76 -13.49
CA PHE A 198 12.92 -4.47 -13.44
C PHE A 198 13.84 -3.40 -14.05
N GLN A 199 13.46 -2.88 -15.22
CA GLN A 199 14.19 -1.83 -15.92
C GLN A 199 14.10 -0.48 -15.23
N ILE A 200 12.95 -0.22 -14.57
CA ILE A 200 12.67 1.01 -13.85
C ILE A 200 12.57 0.66 -12.37
N ARG A 201 13.39 1.30 -11.53
CA ARG A 201 13.40 1.07 -10.09
C ARG A 201 13.29 2.42 -9.41
N GLU A 202 12.22 2.61 -8.67
CA GLU A 202 11.91 3.86 -8.00
C GLU A 202 11.77 3.64 -6.51
N HIS A 203 12.60 4.35 -5.76
CA HIS A 203 12.48 4.43 -4.31
C HIS A 203 11.54 5.58 -3.95
N LEU A 204 10.52 5.31 -3.13
CA LEU A 204 9.62 6.33 -2.63
C LEU A 204 10.10 6.82 -1.27
N ASP A 205 10.36 8.11 -1.20
CA ASP A 205 10.78 8.79 0.01
C ASP A 205 9.60 9.31 0.82
N PHE A 206 9.87 9.62 2.07
CA PHE A 206 8.91 10.29 2.93
C PHE A 206 8.58 11.68 2.39
N TYR A 207 7.34 12.09 2.61
CA TYR A 207 6.83 13.38 2.14
C TYR A 207 7.33 14.53 3.01
N SER A 208 7.53 15.68 2.38
CA SER A 208 7.78 16.93 3.09
C SER A 208 6.54 17.38 3.85
N LEU A 209 6.72 18.29 4.82
CA LEU A 209 5.60 18.86 5.55
C LEU A 209 4.65 19.60 4.60
N ASP A 210 5.20 20.36 3.66
CA ASP A 210 4.44 21.14 2.69
C ASP A 210 3.60 20.25 1.77
N ASP A 211 4.20 19.16 1.24
CA ASP A 211 3.48 18.20 0.42
C ASP A 211 2.34 17.51 1.18
N LEU A 212 2.56 17.14 2.46
CA LEU A 212 1.50 16.54 3.28
C LEU A 212 0.38 17.53 3.61
N THR A 213 0.74 18.78 3.90
CA THR A 213 -0.25 19.84 4.15
C THR A 213 -1.10 20.05 2.90
N GLU A 214 -0.48 20.09 1.72
CA GLU A 214 -1.19 20.18 0.45
C GLU A 214 -2.13 18.98 0.22
N ILE A 215 -1.68 17.74 0.50
CA ILE A 215 -2.53 16.55 0.42
C ILE A 215 -3.73 16.66 1.33
N ILE A 216 -3.54 17.10 2.59
CA ILE A 216 -4.63 17.25 3.57
C ILE A 216 -5.64 18.29 3.08
N VAL A 217 -5.19 19.46 2.62
CA VAL A 217 -6.07 20.52 2.10
C VAL A 217 -6.85 20.05 0.88
N ARG A 218 -6.18 19.40 -0.09
CA ARG A 218 -6.84 18.82 -1.28
C ARG A 218 -7.88 17.77 -0.89
N ASN A 219 -7.55 16.89 0.04
CA ASN A 219 -8.44 15.82 0.47
C ASN A 219 -9.59 16.32 1.35
N ALA A 220 -9.38 17.34 2.17
CA ALA A 220 -10.45 18.02 2.89
C ALA A 220 -11.51 18.61 1.91
N LYS A 221 -11.06 19.23 0.81
CA LYS A 221 -11.96 19.71 -0.26
C LYS A 221 -12.75 18.56 -0.91
N LYS A 222 -12.09 17.41 -1.22
CA LYS A 222 -12.78 16.22 -1.76
C LYS A 222 -13.83 15.65 -0.80
N LEU A 223 -13.60 15.78 0.50
CA LEU A 223 -14.51 15.34 1.55
C LEU A 223 -15.55 16.40 1.94
N ALA A 224 -15.55 17.57 1.27
CA ALA A 224 -16.41 18.71 1.58
C ALA A 224 -16.31 19.18 3.06
N ILE A 225 -15.08 19.27 3.58
CA ILE A 225 -14.76 19.68 4.95
C ILE A 225 -14.13 21.06 4.94
N GLU A 226 -14.57 21.94 5.84
CA GLU A 226 -13.93 23.22 6.10
C GLU A 226 -12.77 23.01 7.09
N ILE A 227 -11.55 23.32 6.67
CA ILE A 227 -10.33 23.21 7.47
C ILE A 227 -9.49 24.48 7.35
N THR A 228 -8.88 24.92 8.45
CA THR A 228 -7.91 26.02 8.43
C THR A 228 -6.52 25.53 8.03
N ASP A 229 -5.69 26.41 7.50
CA ASP A 229 -4.31 26.04 7.06
C ASP A 229 -3.45 25.58 8.25
N GLU A 230 -3.64 26.22 9.42
CA GLU A 230 -2.94 25.83 10.65
C GLU A 230 -3.35 24.41 11.11
N ALA A 231 -4.64 24.08 11.02
CA ALA A 231 -5.12 22.73 11.36
C ALA A 231 -4.61 21.68 10.38
N ALA A 232 -4.56 22.00 9.08
CA ALA A 232 -4.00 21.11 8.08
C ALA A 232 -2.52 20.85 8.32
N THR A 233 -1.75 21.90 8.65
CA THR A 233 -0.34 21.80 8.99
C THR A 233 -0.12 20.96 10.26
N GLU A 234 -0.94 21.15 11.31
CA GLU A 234 -0.83 20.38 12.55
C GLU A 234 -1.10 18.88 12.32
N ILE A 235 -2.12 18.56 11.52
CA ILE A 235 -2.39 17.17 11.12
C ILE A 235 -1.21 16.61 10.32
N ALA A 236 -0.61 17.41 9.42
CA ALA A 236 0.55 16.99 8.63
C ALA A 236 1.79 16.73 9.49
N VAL A 237 2.12 17.62 10.44
CA VAL A 237 3.23 17.46 11.39
C VAL A 237 3.12 16.12 12.10
N ARG A 238 1.93 15.80 12.62
CA ARG A 238 1.72 14.54 13.35
C ARG A 238 1.49 13.33 12.46
N SER A 239 1.64 13.43 11.11
CA SER A 239 1.36 12.33 10.16
C SER A 239 2.57 11.50 9.75
N ARG A 240 3.67 11.56 10.50
CA ARG A 240 4.87 10.73 10.27
C ARG A 240 5.40 10.80 8.83
N SER A 241 5.22 11.93 8.16
CA SER A 241 5.60 12.13 6.76
C SER A 241 4.98 11.12 5.77
N THR A 242 3.80 10.58 6.08
CA THR A 242 3.16 9.49 5.34
C THR A 242 1.74 9.86 4.92
N PRO A 243 1.41 9.89 3.61
CA PRO A 243 0.07 10.25 3.11
C PRO A 243 -1.07 9.36 3.65
N ARG A 244 -0.85 8.06 3.80
CA ARG A 244 -1.84 7.13 4.37
C ARG A 244 -2.22 7.56 5.80
N ILE A 245 -1.22 7.86 6.64
CA ILE A 245 -1.44 8.30 8.02
C ILE A 245 -2.12 9.68 8.03
N ALA A 246 -1.71 10.60 7.15
CA ALA A 246 -2.34 11.92 7.03
C ALA A 246 -3.84 11.81 6.69
N ASN A 247 -4.19 10.95 5.74
CA ASN A 247 -5.58 10.70 5.35
C ASN A 247 -6.39 10.07 6.50
N ASN A 248 -5.82 9.12 7.24
CA ASN A 248 -6.47 8.49 8.38
C ASN A 248 -6.74 9.52 9.49
N ARG A 249 -5.75 10.37 9.78
CA ARG A 249 -5.90 11.45 10.77
C ARG A 249 -6.89 12.50 10.35
N LEU A 250 -6.87 12.92 9.08
CA LEU A 250 -7.88 13.85 8.54
C LEU A 250 -9.30 13.29 8.70
N ARG A 251 -9.52 12.00 8.41
CA ARG A 251 -10.82 11.35 8.60
C ARG A 251 -11.25 11.32 10.07
N TRP A 252 -10.35 10.97 10.96
CA TRP A 252 -10.62 10.98 12.39
C TRP A 252 -10.98 12.40 12.90
N VAL A 253 -10.18 13.40 12.53
CA VAL A 253 -10.43 14.80 12.92
C VAL A 253 -11.74 15.31 12.34
N ARG A 254 -12.09 14.92 11.10
CA ARG A 254 -13.41 15.19 10.52
C ARG A 254 -14.55 14.63 11.37
N ASP A 255 -14.46 13.34 11.71
CA ASP A 255 -15.54 12.68 12.48
C ASP A 255 -15.68 13.32 13.87
N PHE A 256 -14.57 13.70 14.49
CA PHE A 256 -14.55 14.46 15.73
C PHE A 256 -15.20 15.85 15.56
N ALA A 257 -14.82 16.60 14.52
CA ALA A 257 -15.36 17.92 14.23
C ALA A 257 -16.87 17.87 13.95
N GLN A 258 -17.33 16.89 13.17
CA GLN A 258 -18.77 16.70 12.92
C GLN A 258 -19.55 16.38 14.19
N SER A 259 -18.96 15.60 15.08
CA SER A 259 -19.61 15.21 16.34
C SER A 259 -19.60 16.32 17.41
N ARG A 260 -18.54 17.15 17.46
CA ARG A 260 -18.27 18.03 18.61
C ARG A 260 -18.02 19.50 18.27
N ALA A 261 -17.79 19.85 16.99
CA ALA A 261 -17.35 21.18 16.56
C ALA A 261 -18.07 21.69 15.30
N GLN A 262 -19.34 21.32 15.11
CA GLN A 262 -20.20 21.80 14.00
C GLN A 262 -19.60 21.58 12.59
N GLY A 263 -18.67 20.62 12.47
CA GLY A 263 -18.10 20.22 11.18
C GLY A 263 -16.93 21.08 10.67
N LYS A 264 -16.50 22.10 11.42
CA LYS A 264 -15.33 22.92 11.08
C LYS A 264 -14.08 22.45 11.81
N ILE A 265 -12.98 22.31 11.09
CA ILE A 265 -11.68 21.89 11.64
C ILE A 265 -10.81 23.14 11.83
N THR A 266 -10.71 23.60 13.08
CA THR A 266 -9.74 24.60 13.52
C THR A 266 -8.54 23.92 14.16
N ILE A 267 -7.50 24.68 14.47
CA ILE A 267 -6.29 24.15 15.15
C ILE A 267 -6.63 23.52 16.52
N GLU A 268 -7.55 24.14 17.28
CA GLU A 268 -7.98 23.61 18.57
C GLU A 268 -8.71 22.27 18.40
N VAL A 269 -9.64 22.20 17.44
CA VAL A 269 -10.37 20.96 17.12
C VAL A 269 -9.45 19.85 16.66
N ALA A 270 -8.42 20.19 15.85
CA ALA A 270 -7.43 19.22 15.41
C ALA A 270 -6.60 18.69 16.59
N ASN A 271 -6.16 19.58 17.49
CA ASN A 271 -5.41 19.19 18.68
C ASN A 271 -6.24 18.30 19.62
N ASP A 272 -7.47 18.69 19.95
CA ASP A 272 -8.37 17.92 20.80
C ASP A 272 -8.64 16.51 20.23
N ALA A 273 -8.86 16.44 18.92
CA ALA A 273 -9.10 15.17 18.22
C ALA A 273 -7.86 14.26 18.25
N LEU A 274 -6.68 14.80 17.98
CA LEU A 274 -5.43 14.06 17.98
C LEU A 274 -5.02 13.61 19.39
N GLU A 275 -5.25 14.45 20.41
CA GLU A 275 -5.05 14.08 21.80
C GLU A 275 -6.00 12.96 22.23
N MET A 276 -7.28 13.03 21.86
CA MET A 276 -8.24 11.94 22.11
C MET A 276 -7.82 10.63 21.44
N ALA A 277 -7.21 10.69 20.24
CA ALA A 277 -6.62 9.54 19.57
C ALA A 277 -5.28 9.09 20.17
N GLN A 278 -4.82 9.76 21.24
CA GLN A 278 -3.53 9.51 21.88
C GLN A 278 -2.33 9.67 20.93
N ILE A 279 -2.40 10.64 20.03
CA ILE A 279 -1.31 11.00 19.12
C ILE A 279 -0.62 12.23 19.69
N ASP A 280 0.66 12.11 20.01
CA ASP A 280 1.42 13.20 20.61
C ASP A 280 1.94 14.24 19.59
N SER A 281 2.70 15.22 20.07
CA SER A 281 3.21 16.32 19.24
C SER A 281 4.18 15.88 18.14
N LEU A 282 4.90 14.77 18.32
CA LEU A 282 5.74 14.17 17.27
C LEU A 282 4.97 13.24 16.34
N GLY A 283 3.70 12.97 16.64
CA GLY A 283 2.90 12.01 15.88
C GLY A 283 3.09 10.55 16.31
N LEU A 284 3.67 10.31 17.48
CA LEU A 284 3.73 8.97 18.06
C LEU A 284 2.35 8.55 18.55
N ASP A 285 1.95 7.35 18.20
CA ASP A 285 0.74 6.74 18.73
C ASP A 285 1.03 5.90 20.00
N ARG A 286 0.01 5.21 20.46
CA ARG A 286 0.12 4.34 21.64
C ARG A 286 1.16 3.22 21.47
N GLN A 287 1.27 2.67 20.26
CA GLN A 287 2.18 1.55 19.99
C GLN A 287 3.63 2.00 19.95
N ASP A 288 3.92 3.14 19.35
CA ASP A 288 5.25 3.75 19.33
C ASP A 288 5.72 4.07 20.77
N ARG A 289 4.85 4.75 21.53
CA ARG A 289 5.20 5.09 22.91
C ARG A 289 5.40 3.85 23.77
N ARG A 290 4.60 2.79 23.54
CA ARG A 290 4.81 1.52 24.23
C ARG A 290 6.13 0.85 23.83
N TYR A 291 6.53 0.97 22.56
CA TYR A 291 7.84 0.50 22.10
C TYR A 291 8.97 1.25 22.83
N LEU A 292 8.93 2.58 22.84
CA LEU A 292 9.92 3.40 23.54
C LEU A 292 9.93 3.14 25.04
N ASP A 293 8.78 3.05 25.69
CA ASP A 293 8.66 2.71 27.12
C ASP A 293 9.27 1.34 27.41
N THR A 294 9.01 0.34 26.58
CA THR A 294 9.63 -0.99 26.70
C THR A 294 11.15 -0.91 26.57
N LEU A 295 11.65 -0.20 25.57
CA LEU A 295 13.08 -0.07 25.33
C LEU A 295 13.78 0.70 26.47
N ILE A 296 13.17 1.78 26.95
CA ILE A 296 13.75 2.64 27.99
C ILE A 296 13.65 2.00 29.38
N ARG A 297 12.43 1.58 29.79
CA ARG A 297 12.20 1.12 31.18
C ARG A 297 12.55 -0.33 31.40
N VAL A 298 12.12 -1.21 30.49
CA VAL A 298 12.30 -2.65 30.65
C VAL A 298 13.69 -3.07 30.20
N CYS A 299 14.17 -2.50 29.10
CA CYS A 299 15.47 -2.84 28.51
C CYS A 299 16.58 -1.83 28.88
N LEU A 300 16.33 -0.90 29.79
CA LEU A 300 17.29 0.09 30.28
C LEU A 300 18.00 0.90 29.19
N GLY A 301 17.27 1.22 28.12
CA GLY A 301 17.77 1.95 26.95
C GLY A 301 18.46 1.09 25.88
N GLY A 302 18.60 -0.19 26.11
CA GLY A 302 19.24 -1.15 25.20
C GLY A 302 20.76 -1.32 25.40
N PRO A 303 21.48 -2.02 24.51
CA PRO A 303 21.03 -2.61 23.25
C PRO A 303 20.17 -3.87 23.40
N THR A 304 19.06 -3.95 22.71
CA THR A 304 18.08 -5.03 22.84
C THR A 304 17.66 -5.58 21.48
N GLY A 305 17.61 -6.91 21.36
CA GLY A 305 17.13 -7.57 20.13
C GLY A 305 15.64 -7.36 19.89
N ILE A 306 15.22 -7.25 18.63
CA ILE A 306 13.82 -7.01 18.27
C ILE A 306 12.88 -8.09 18.80
N ASN A 307 13.33 -9.37 18.83
CA ASN A 307 12.52 -10.48 19.35
C ASN A 307 12.18 -10.31 20.82
N THR A 308 13.11 -9.76 21.61
CA THR A 308 12.88 -9.48 23.05
C THR A 308 11.85 -8.37 23.22
N ILE A 309 11.95 -7.29 22.42
CA ILE A 309 10.99 -6.19 22.45
C ILE A 309 9.61 -6.69 22.03
N ALA A 310 9.52 -7.44 20.92
CA ALA A 310 8.29 -8.01 20.40
C ALA A 310 7.61 -8.93 21.43
N ALA A 311 8.37 -9.83 22.06
CA ALA A 311 7.87 -10.71 23.11
C ALA A 311 7.36 -9.93 24.32
N THR A 312 8.09 -8.90 24.78
CA THR A 312 7.68 -8.04 25.90
C THR A 312 6.41 -7.24 25.59
N MET A 313 6.26 -6.79 24.36
CA MET A 313 5.08 -6.07 23.89
C MET A 313 3.90 -7.01 23.50
N ASN A 314 4.11 -8.32 23.51
CA ASN A 314 3.14 -9.32 23.03
C ASN A 314 2.65 -8.97 21.60
N THR A 315 3.59 -8.76 20.69
CA THR A 315 3.35 -8.45 19.29
C THR A 315 4.31 -9.24 18.39
N VAL A 316 4.07 -9.23 17.08
CA VAL A 316 4.95 -9.90 16.13
C VAL A 316 6.08 -8.96 15.69
N THR A 317 7.24 -9.54 15.41
CA THR A 317 8.45 -8.80 15.01
C THR A 317 8.24 -7.97 13.74
N ASP A 318 7.57 -8.54 12.74
CA ASP A 318 7.31 -7.88 11.46
C ASP A 318 6.52 -6.57 11.64
N THR A 319 5.51 -6.54 12.53
CA THR A 319 4.76 -5.31 12.83
C THR A 319 5.68 -4.22 13.39
N LEU A 320 6.61 -4.58 14.28
CA LEU A 320 7.53 -3.59 14.82
C LEU A 320 8.51 -3.08 13.75
N GLU A 321 9.03 -3.97 12.91
CA GLU A 321 10.00 -3.62 11.87
C GLU A 321 9.38 -2.82 10.71
N ASP A 322 8.13 -3.09 10.35
CA ASP A 322 7.47 -2.49 9.19
C ASP A 322 6.67 -1.23 9.55
N GLU A 323 6.05 -1.17 10.74
CA GLU A 323 5.11 -0.10 11.08
C GLU A 323 5.65 0.87 12.13
N VAL A 324 6.44 0.39 13.11
CA VAL A 324 6.89 1.18 14.26
C VAL A 324 8.30 1.74 14.05
N GLU A 325 9.28 0.87 13.83
CA GLU A 325 10.69 1.27 13.77
C GLU A 325 11.05 2.26 12.65
N PRO A 326 10.45 2.22 11.43
CA PRO A 326 10.83 3.15 10.37
C PRO A 326 10.67 4.61 10.78
N PHE A 327 9.59 4.93 11.49
CA PHE A 327 9.36 6.27 11.98
C PHE A 327 10.26 6.62 13.17
N LEU A 328 10.43 5.72 14.13
CA LEU A 328 11.29 5.96 15.31
C LEU A 328 12.76 6.14 14.93
N LEU A 329 13.25 5.37 13.93
CA LEU A 329 14.60 5.52 13.38
C LEU A 329 14.79 6.87 12.70
N ARG A 330 13.84 7.25 11.83
CA ARG A 330 13.88 8.54 11.13
C ARG A 330 13.79 9.73 12.07
N SER A 331 12.97 9.61 13.12
CA SER A 331 12.83 10.65 14.13
C SER A 331 14.01 10.69 15.10
N GLU A 332 15.02 9.83 14.88
CA GLU A 332 16.21 9.71 15.73
C GLU A 332 15.88 9.36 17.19
N LEU A 333 14.76 8.67 17.42
CA LEU A 333 14.38 8.22 18.76
C LEU A 333 15.05 6.89 19.12
N ILE A 334 15.36 6.07 18.11
CA ILE A 334 16.10 4.82 18.30
C ILE A 334 17.24 4.68 17.27
N LEU A 335 18.23 3.87 17.60
CA LEU A 335 19.30 3.46 16.70
C LEU A 335 19.33 1.93 16.57
N ARG A 336 19.62 1.44 15.35
CA ARG A 336 19.93 0.03 15.11
C ARG A 336 21.45 -0.17 15.17
N THR A 337 21.90 -1.00 16.11
CA THR A 337 23.30 -1.41 16.23
C THR A 337 23.45 -2.91 15.98
N PRO A 338 24.68 -3.43 15.75
CA PRO A 338 24.91 -4.87 15.63
C PRO A 338 24.45 -5.67 16.86
N ARG A 339 24.39 -5.05 18.04
CA ARG A 339 23.95 -5.67 19.30
C ARG A 339 22.43 -5.56 19.52
N GLY A 340 21.73 -4.72 18.78
CA GLY A 340 20.28 -4.50 18.93
C GLY A 340 19.88 -3.03 18.84
N ARG A 341 18.66 -2.75 19.29
CA ARG A 341 18.06 -1.41 19.30
C ARG A 341 18.45 -0.67 20.57
N VAL A 342 18.75 0.62 20.40
CA VAL A 342 19.16 1.52 21.49
C VAL A 342 18.30 2.77 21.45
N ALA A 343 17.77 3.19 22.59
CA ALA A 343 17.08 4.47 22.73
C ALA A 343 18.10 5.62 22.73
N THR A 344 17.79 6.70 22.00
CA THR A 344 18.64 7.90 21.96
C THR A 344 18.33 8.83 23.13
N PRO A 345 19.20 9.80 23.45
CA PRO A 345 18.89 10.86 24.43
C PRO A 345 17.58 11.59 24.12
N LYS A 346 17.29 11.83 22.82
CA LYS A 346 16.04 12.43 22.34
C LYS A 346 14.80 11.60 22.73
N ALA A 347 14.92 10.26 22.70
CA ALA A 347 13.82 9.39 23.14
C ALA A 347 13.58 9.48 24.64
N PHE A 348 14.64 9.55 25.45
CA PHE A 348 14.52 9.75 26.89
C PHE A 348 13.86 11.09 27.22
N GLU A 349 14.31 12.17 26.59
CA GLU A 349 13.73 13.51 26.74
C GLU A 349 12.24 13.53 26.37
N HIS A 350 11.90 12.99 25.18
CA HIS A 350 10.52 12.96 24.69
C HIS A 350 9.58 12.15 25.60
N MET A 351 10.09 11.05 26.14
CA MET A 351 9.35 10.19 27.07
C MET A 351 9.39 10.66 28.52
N ASN A 352 10.02 11.81 28.81
CA ASN A 352 10.23 12.37 30.15
C ASN A 352 10.96 11.42 31.10
N PHE A 353 12.01 10.74 30.61
CA PHE A 353 12.93 9.93 31.40
C PHE A 353 14.31 10.59 31.43
N GLU A 354 15.02 10.40 32.52
CA GLU A 354 16.43 10.76 32.58
C GLU A 354 17.26 9.74 31.78
N PRO A 355 18.14 10.20 30.87
CA PRO A 355 19.06 9.29 30.21
C PRO A 355 19.98 8.62 31.23
N PRO A 356 20.37 7.34 31.00
CA PRO A 356 21.30 6.68 31.93
C PRO A 356 22.60 7.49 32.02
N VAL A 357 23.01 7.78 33.22
CA VAL A 357 24.29 8.46 33.50
C VAL A 357 25.38 7.59 32.88
N SER A 358 26.16 8.15 31.96
CA SER A 358 27.28 7.47 31.31
C SER A 358 28.28 7.11 32.42
N GLY A 359 28.20 5.86 32.90
CA GLY A 359 29.25 5.33 33.80
C GLY A 359 30.56 5.30 33.02
N ASP A 360 31.64 5.79 33.61
CA ASP A 360 33.01 5.75 33.10
C ASP A 360 33.33 4.37 32.50
N GLY A 361 33.26 4.23 31.17
CA GLY A 361 33.57 2.99 30.47
C GLY A 361 32.86 2.76 29.13
N GLN A 362 31.79 3.51 28.81
CA GLN A 362 31.19 3.48 27.46
C GLN A 362 31.50 4.80 26.75
N ILE A 363 32.63 4.81 26.03
CA ILE A 363 33.04 5.87 25.13
C ILE A 363 31.89 6.15 24.16
N GLY A 364 31.49 7.41 24.14
CA GLY A 364 30.40 7.98 23.39
C GLY A 364 30.26 7.47 21.98
N LEU A 365 29.16 6.75 21.73
CA LEU A 365 28.59 6.60 20.40
C LEU A 365 28.03 7.94 19.89
N PHE A 366 28.03 8.97 20.73
CA PHE A 366 27.44 10.29 20.46
C PHE A 366 28.45 11.45 20.43
N ASP A 367 29.74 11.19 20.76
CA ASP A 367 30.79 12.20 20.71
C ASP A 367 31.57 12.12 19.40
N ASN A 368 30.96 12.40 18.26
CA ASN A 368 31.70 12.86 17.08
C ASN A 368 30.73 13.42 16.00
N HIS A 369 30.86 14.72 15.85
CA HIS A 369 30.47 15.64 14.77
C HIS A 369 29.15 16.34 14.90
#